data_3238bb24e2c509a9355194e40eec10c7
#
_entry.id   3238bb24e2c509a9355194e40eec10c7
#
_cell.length_a   1.000
_cell.length_b   1.000
_cell.length_c   1.000
_cell.angle_alpha   90.00
_cell.angle_beta   90.00
_cell.angle_gamma   90.00
#
_symmetry.space_group_name_H-M   'P 1'
#
loop_
_entity.id
_entity.type
_entity.pdbx_description
1 polymer ?
#
loop_
_entity_poly.entity_id
_entity_poly.type
_entity_poly.pdbx_seq_one_letter_code
_entity_poly.pdbx_strand_id
1 'polypeptide(L)'
;MSSRHPYAGLTPDVILAAVEGVGLACDGRLLALGSYENRVYQLGVEDQGFVVAKFYRPGRWSDAAIEEEHAFVAELVAAEIPAVAPLAFAGRTLNEYGGYRFALYPRQGGRPPEFDDPATLEWMGRLLGRIHAIGRRSVYQARPTLDIVAFGRKPRDYLLESNLLPPDLEPAWRAIADQALDAVRRSFDLAGDVRHLRLHGDCHAGNVLWTEEVPDEKHASPPQVFLGPPGGRRSAAAASGGPHFVDFDDSRMGPAVQDMWMLFSGDADAMARQRQRFLDGYEQFMDFDRRELRLIEALRTLRLLHYSAWIARRWDDPAFPAAFPWFNSQRYWQDCILELREQVGLMQEG
;
A
#
# COMPACT_ATOMS: atom_id res chain seq x y z
N MET A 1 -26.75 16.90 -12.46
CA MET A 1 -26.84 16.26 -11.13
C MET A 1 -25.46 16.30 -10.55
N SER A 2 -25.23 17.04 -9.48
CA SER A 2 -23.94 17.05 -8.77
C SER A 2 -23.67 15.63 -8.29
N SER A 3 -22.67 14.95 -8.83
CA SER A 3 -22.26 13.64 -8.34
C SER A 3 -21.74 13.84 -6.91
N ARG A 4 -22.50 13.39 -5.92
CA ARG A 4 -22.00 13.35 -4.54
C ARG A 4 -20.73 12.52 -4.55
N HIS A 5 -19.64 13.06 -4.00
CA HIS A 5 -18.39 12.28 -3.86
C HIS A 5 -18.65 11.01 -3.00
N PRO A 6 -17.85 9.93 -3.17
CA PRO A 6 -18.17 8.62 -2.59
C PRO A 6 -18.42 8.62 -1.08
N TYR A 7 -17.83 9.54 -0.34
CA TYR A 7 -17.93 9.63 1.11
C TYR A 7 -18.82 10.76 1.63
N ALA A 8 -19.66 11.35 0.79
CA ALA A 8 -20.52 12.49 1.20
C ALA A 8 -21.46 12.17 2.37
N GLY A 9 -21.83 10.91 2.55
CA GLY A 9 -22.67 10.45 3.66
C GLY A 9 -21.92 9.87 4.86
N LEU A 10 -20.59 9.79 4.81
CA LEU A 10 -19.78 9.21 5.88
C LEU A 10 -19.51 10.28 6.95
N THR A 11 -20.52 10.60 7.75
CA THR A 11 -20.42 11.56 8.86
C THR A 11 -19.84 10.92 10.12
N PRO A 12 -19.37 11.73 11.10
CA PRO A 12 -18.93 11.20 12.41
C PRO A 12 -19.95 10.28 13.07
N ASP A 13 -21.24 10.61 13.03
CA ASP A 13 -22.30 9.78 13.60
C ASP A 13 -22.42 8.44 12.89
N VAL A 14 -22.29 8.40 11.57
CA VAL A 14 -22.31 7.15 10.78
C VAL A 14 -21.09 6.29 11.12
N ILE A 15 -19.92 6.92 11.31
CA ILE A 15 -18.69 6.21 11.67
C ILE A 15 -18.82 5.57 13.05
N LEU A 16 -19.27 6.34 14.05
CA LEU A 16 -19.50 5.81 15.41
C LEU A 16 -20.55 4.70 15.40
N ALA A 17 -21.70 4.93 14.78
CA ALA A 17 -22.76 3.92 14.69
C ALA A 17 -22.32 2.63 13.96
N ALA A 18 -21.44 2.73 12.95
CA ALA A 18 -20.88 1.57 12.28
C ALA A 18 -20.03 0.71 13.22
N VAL A 19 -19.19 1.34 14.05
CA VAL A 19 -18.34 0.65 15.03
C VAL A 19 -19.16 0.10 16.18
N GLU A 20 -20.16 0.84 16.66
CA GLU A 20 -21.09 0.36 17.69
C GLU A 20 -21.96 -0.80 17.18
N GLY A 21 -22.32 -0.79 15.91
CA GLY A 21 -23.09 -1.84 15.26
C GLY A 21 -22.41 -3.23 15.25
N VAL A 22 -21.09 -3.30 15.40
CA VAL A 22 -20.36 -4.58 15.54
C VAL A 22 -20.15 -4.98 17.01
N GLY A 23 -20.69 -4.20 17.97
CA GLY A 23 -20.68 -4.53 19.40
C GLY A 23 -19.57 -3.86 20.21
N LEU A 24 -18.98 -2.78 19.72
CA LEU A 24 -18.00 -1.97 20.46
C LEU A 24 -18.69 -0.71 21.01
N ALA A 25 -18.49 -0.39 22.29
CA ALA A 25 -18.98 0.86 22.87
C ALA A 25 -17.96 1.98 22.60
N CYS A 26 -18.34 2.97 21.78
CA CYS A 26 -17.49 4.12 21.50
C CYS A 26 -17.56 5.17 22.61
N ASP A 27 -16.43 5.77 22.97
CA ASP A 27 -16.36 6.85 23.98
C ASP A 27 -16.46 8.27 23.38
N GLY A 28 -16.71 8.38 22.08
CA GLY A 28 -16.85 9.62 21.34
C GLY A 28 -15.53 10.21 20.82
N ARG A 29 -14.37 9.65 21.18
CA ARG A 29 -13.08 10.10 20.61
C ARG A 29 -12.96 9.60 19.18
N LEU A 30 -12.85 10.51 18.21
CA LEU A 30 -12.74 10.23 16.79
C LEU A 30 -11.62 11.10 16.19
N LEU A 31 -10.62 10.48 15.57
CA LEU A 31 -9.53 11.16 14.89
C LEU A 31 -9.39 10.61 13.46
N ALA A 32 -9.49 11.48 12.45
CA ALA A 32 -9.19 11.13 11.07
C ALA A 32 -7.67 10.90 10.92
N LEU A 33 -7.28 9.76 10.35
CA LEU A 33 -5.91 9.45 10.00
C LEU A 33 -5.64 9.80 8.53
N GLY A 34 -4.38 10.08 8.20
CA GLY A 34 -3.98 10.46 6.84
C GLY A 34 -4.22 9.30 5.86
N SER A 35 -5.29 9.38 5.07
CA SER A 35 -5.59 8.44 4.00
C SER A 35 -6.43 9.15 2.93
N TYR A 36 -6.07 8.97 1.66
CA TYR A 36 -6.75 9.64 0.54
C TYR A 36 -7.70 8.70 -0.20
N GLU A 37 -7.29 7.45 -0.38
CA GLU A 37 -8.10 6.46 -1.10
C GLU A 37 -9.30 6.01 -0.28
N ASN A 38 -9.02 5.48 0.90
CA ASN A 38 -10.02 5.08 1.88
C ASN A 38 -10.28 6.23 2.87
N ARG A 39 -11.17 6.03 3.83
CA ARG A 39 -11.29 6.91 4.99
C ARG A 39 -10.92 6.11 6.22
N VAL A 40 -9.89 6.54 6.91
CA VAL A 40 -9.33 5.83 8.06
C VAL A 40 -9.47 6.71 9.29
N TYR A 41 -10.01 6.12 10.35
CA TYR A 41 -10.26 6.81 11.61
C TYR A 41 -9.75 5.99 12.78
N GLN A 42 -9.15 6.67 13.75
CA GLN A 42 -8.91 6.11 15.08
C GLN A 42 -10.10 6.47 15.96
N LEU A 43 -10.68 5.47 16.62
CA LEU A 43 -11.81 5.63 17.56
C LEU A 43 -11.41 5.16 18.94
N GLY A 44 -11.88 5.88 19.96
CA GLY A 44 -11.82 5.43 21.35
C GLY A 44 -12.93 4.44 21.64
N VAL A 45 -12.59 3.35 22.32
CA VAL A 45 -13.53 2.32 22.77
C VAL A 45 -13.47 2.25 24.29
N GLU A 46 -14.64 2.27 24.94
CA GLU A 46 -14.74 2.21 26.40
C GLU A 46 -13.98 1.01 26.98
N ASP A 47 -13.16 1.25 27.98
CA ASP A 47 -12.35 0.27 28.69
C ASP A 47 -11.37 -0.56 27.83
N GLN A 48 -11.25 -0.29 26.50
CA GLN A 48 -10.44 -1.08 25.58
C GLN A 48 -9.38 -0.25 24.81
N GLY A 49 -9.36 1.09 24.98
CA GLY A 49 -8.41 1.98 24.34
C GLY A 49 -8.83 2.42 22.94
N PHE A 50 -8.07 2.09 21.90
CA PHE A 50 -8.32 2.59 20.54
C PHE A 50 -8.41 1.45 19.50
N VAL A 51 -9.29 1.65 18.53
CA VAL A 51 -9.41 0.83 17.31
C VAL A 51 -9.25 1.72 16.09
N VAL A 52 -8.78 1.16 14.99
CA VAL A 52 -8.70 1.85 13.69
C VAL A 52 -9.78 1.30 12.77
N ALA A 53 -10.67 2.17 12.29
CA ALA A 53 -11.70 1.82 11.31
C ALA A 53 -11.27 2.31 9.92
N LYS A 54 -11.18 1.39 8.96
CA LYS A 54 -10.90 1.66 7.54
C LYS A 54 -12.18 1.48 6.75
N PHE A 55 -12.73 2.56 6.23
CA PHE A 55 -13.88 2.58 5.32
C PHE A 55 -13.37 2.53 3.88
N TYR A 56 -13.71 1.46 3.18
CA TYR A 56 -13.26 1.21 1.81
C TYR A 56 -13.95 2.14 0.82
N ARG A 57 -13.19 2.64 -0.16
CA ARG A 57 -13.75 3.48 -1.21
C ARG A 57 -14.80 2.70 -2.01
N PRO A 58 -16.04 3.22 -2.09
CA PRO A 58 -17.09 2.61 -2.90
C PRO A 58 -16.64 2.41 -4.35
N GLY A 59 -16.87 1.21 -4.87
CA GLY A 59 -16.58 0.86 -6.27
C GLY A 59 -15.11 0.58 -6.60
N ARG A 60 -14.18 0.68 -5.64
CA ARG A 60 -12.76 0.33 -5.90
C ARG A 60 -12.54 -1.17 -5.92
N TRP A 61 -12.91 -1.86 -4.88
CA TRP A 61 -12.74 -3.31 -4.73
C TRP A 61 -14.09 -4.02 -4.57
N SER A 62 -14.19 -5.26 -5.04
CA SER A 62 -15.28 -6.16 -4.67
C SER A 62 -15.07 -6.68 -3.24
N ASP A 63 -16.12 -7.22 -2.63
CA ASP A 63 -16.02 -7.86 -1.30
C ASP A 63 -15.01 -9.00 -1.34
N ALA A 64 -15.08 -9.85 -2.36
CA ALA A 64 -14.12 -10.93 -2.56
C ALA A 64 -12.67 -10.45 -2.62
N ALA A 65 -12.40 -9.31 -3.28
CA ALA A 65 -11.04 -8.75 -3.34
C ALA A 65 -10.57 -8.22 -1.97
N ILE A 66 -11.46 -7.66 -1.16
CA ILE A 66 -11.14 -7.22 0.20
C ILE A 66 -10.91 -8.44 1.10
N GLU A 67 -11.77 -9.44 1.01
CA GLU A 67 -11.64 -10.67 1.81
C GLU A 67 -10.38 -11.47 1.46
N GLU A 68 -9.95 -11.49 0.19
CA GLU A 68 -8.67 -12.07 -0.21
C GLU A 68 -7.46 -11.36 0.43
N GLU A 69 -7.48 -10.02 0.53
CA GLU A 69 -6.47 -9.26 1.28
C GLU A 69 -6.46 -9.67 2.74
N HIS A 70 -7.64 -9.65 3.39
CA HIS A 70 -7.78 -10.01 4.79
C HIS A 70 -7.26 -11.42 5.08
N ALA A 71 -7.59 -12.38 4.21
CA ALA A 71 -7.12 -13.75 4.32
C ALA A 71 -5.59 -13.84 4.20
N PHE A 72 -4.98 -13.11 3.24
CA PHE A 72 -3.53 -13.08 3.10
C PHE A 72 -2.84 -12.51 4.34
N VAL A 73 -3.33 -11.38 4.87
CA VAL A 73 -2.77 -10.79 6.09
C VAL A 73 -2.95 -11.74 7.29
N ALA A 74 -4.07 -12.45 7.37
CA ALA A 74 -4.28 -13.46 8.42
C ALA A 74 -3.28 -14.64 8.31
N GLU A 75 -2.95 -15.09 7.08
CA GLU A 75 -1.89 -16.08 6.84
C GLU A 75 -0.52 -15.57 7.32
N LEU A 76 -0.20 -14.28 7.07
CA LEU A 76 1.04 -13.67 7.53
C LEU A 76 1.14 -13.67 9.06
N VAL A 77 0.07 -13.22 9.74
CA VAL A 77 0.01 -13.20 11.21
C VAL A 77 0.09 -14.62 11.79
N ALA A 78 -0.58 -15.60 11.17
CA ALA A 78 -0.50 -17.01 11.59
C ALA A 78 0.92 -17.59 11.44
N ALA A 79 1.74 -17.04 10.54
CA ALA A 79 3.15 -17.37 10.35
C ALA A 79 4.08 -16.47 11.20
N GLU A 80 3.55 -15.76 12.20
CA GLU A 80 4.30 -14.85 13.08
C GLU A 80 5.05 -13.73 12.32
N ILE A 81 4.48 -13.27 11.20
CA ILE A 81 4.96 -12.11 10.50
C ILE A 81 4.23 -10.88 11.07
N PRO A 82 4.95 -9.79 11.42
CA PRO A 82 4.35 -8.64 12.07
C PRO A 82 3.56 -7.78 11.09
N ALA A 83 2.39 -8.27 10.68
CA ALA A 83 1.40 -7.57 9.88
C ALA A 83 0.16 -7.25 10.73
N VAL A 84 -0.48 -6.11 10.47
CA VAL A 84 -1.67 -5.70 11.20
C VAL A 84 -2.91 -6.22 10.48
N ALA A 85 -3.45 -7.33 10.99
CA ALA A 85 -4.64 -7.97 10.43
C ALA A 85 -5.94 -7.31 10.94
N PRO A 86 -7.02 -7.32 10.14
CA PRO A 86 -8.33 -6.87 10.58
C PRO A 86 -8.90 -7.77 11.69
N LEU A 87 -9.65 -7.15 12.59
CA LEU A 87 -10.37 -7.81 13.68
C LEU A 87 -11.63 -8.51 13.13
N ALA A 88 -11.93 -9.68 13.66
CA ALA A 88 -13.13 -10.42 13.29
C ALA A 88 -14.26 -10.17 14.29
N PHE A 89 -15.44 -9.80 13.80
CA PHE A 89 -16.68 -9.66 14.56
C PHE A 89 -17.72 -10.64 14.01
N ALA A 90 -18.29 -11.47 14.87
CA ALA A 90 -19.17 -12.58 14.46
C ALA A 90 -18.59 -13.45 13.31
N GLY A 91 -17.27 -13.65 13.33
CA GLY A 91 -16.54 -14.44 12.33
C GLY A 91 -16.26 -13.72 11.00
N ARG A 92 -16.58 -12.45 10.88
CA ARG A 92 -16.36 -11.63 9.67
C ARG A 92 -15.36 -10.50 9.93
N THR A 93 -14.47 -10.27 8.99
CA THR A 93 -13.51 -9.15 9.04
C THR A 93 -13.98 -7.96 8.20
N LEU A 94 -14.83 -8.20 7.20
CA LEU A 94 -15.48 -7.16 6.39
C LEU A 94 -16.90 -6.95 6.91
N ASN A 95 -17.22 -5.71 7.25
CA ASN A 95 -18.51 -5.27 7.77
C ASN A 95 -19.12 -4.21 6.85
N GLU A 96 -20.43 -3.99 6.99
CA GLU A 96 -21.15 -2.95 6.24
C GLU A 96 -22.09 -2.18 7.16
N TYR A 97 -22.12 -0.85 6.99
CA TYR A 97 -23.07 0.03 7.67
C TYR A 97 -23.40 1.24 6.80
N GLY A 98 -24.68 1.55 6.64
CA GLY A 98 -25.12 2.70 5.87
C GLY A 98 -24.66 2.71 4.40
N GLY A 99 -24.40 1.54 3.80
CA GLY A 99 -23.89 1.40 2.45
C GLY A 99 -22.35 1.56 2.34
N TYR A 100 -21.65 1.69 3.46
CA TYR A 100 -20.20 1.72 3.52
C TYR A 100 -19.63 0.40 4.04
N ARG A 101 -18.70 -0.19 3.28
CA ARG A 101 -17.92 -1.35 3.73
C ARG A 101 -16.77 -0.87 4.58
N PHE A 102 -16.51 -1.55 5.69
CA PHE A 102 -15.42 -1.21 6.59
C PHE A 102 -14.82 -2.44 7.27
N ALA A 103 -13.58 -2.29 7.71
CA ALA A 103 -12.89 -3.23 8.57
C ALA A 103 -12.29 -2.49 9.76
N LEU A 104 -12.15 -3.20 10.88
CA LEU A 104 -11.57 -2.69 12.10
C LEU A 104 -10.23 -3.35 12.35
N TYR A 105 -9.25 -2.57 12.78
CA TYR A 105 -7.89 -3.01 13.04
C TYR A 105 -7.46 -2.64 14.45
N PRO A 106 -6.59 -3.41 15.10
CA PRO A 106 -5.94 -2.96 16.32
C PRO A 106 -5.12 -1.71 16.00
N ARG A 107 -5.12 -0.75 16.94
CA ARG A 107 -4.24 0.42 16.80
C ARG A 107 -2.80 -0.03 16.98
N GLN A 108 -1.99 0.15 15.94
CA GLN A 108 -0.55 -0.05 15.98
C GLN A 108 0.14 1.31 16.02
N GLY A 109 1.02 1.53 16.99
CA GLY A 109 1.92 2.68 17.05
C GLY A 109 3.21 2.41 16.28
N GLY A 110 4.00 3.44 16.09
CA GLY A 110 5.31 3.36 15.45
C GLY A 110 5.56 4.56 14.53
N ARG A 111 6.79 4.65 14.04
CA ARG A 111 7.21 5.64 13.02
C ARG A 111 7.76 4.92 11.78
N PRO A 112 7.76 5.54 10.61
CA PRO A 112 8.42 4.97 9.45
C PRO A 112 9.88 4.63 9.76
N PRO A 113 10.42 3.49 9.29
CA PRO A 113 11.83 3.14 9.45
C PRO A 113 12.72 4.05 8.62
N GLU A 114 13.95 4.24 9.07
CA GLU A 114 15.02 4.88 8.32
C GLU A 114 15.85 3.80 7.63
N PHE A 115 15.95 3.89 6.29
CA PHE A 115 16.64 2.88 5.47
C PHE A 115 18.13 3.20 5.21
N ASP A 116 18.65 4.24 5.84
CA ASP A 116 20.08 4.55 5.80
C ASP A 116 20.91 3.57 6.64
N ASP A 117 20.28 2.93 7.64
CA ASP A 117 20.92 1.89 8.44
C ASP A 117 20.89 0.54 7.72
N PRO A 118 22.09 -0.05 7.44
CA PRO A 118 22.17 -1.37 6.80
C PRO A 118 21.49 -2.51 7.57
N ALA A 119 21.43 -2.43 8.91
CA ALA A 119 20.77 -3.43 9.73
C ALA A 119 19.24 -3.39 9.54
N THR A 120 18.67 -2.21 9.44
CA THR A 120 17.25 -2.00 9.13
C THR A 120 16.89 -2.61 7.77
N LEU A 121 17.73 -2.40 6.74
CA LEU A 121 17.52 -2.98 5.40
C LEU A 121 17.58 -4.51 5.42
N GLU A 122 18.54 -5.09 6.12
CA GLU A 122 18.64 -6.55 6.26
C GLU A 122 17.42 -7.13 6.99
N TRP A 123 16.94 -6.46 8.04
CA TRP A 123 15.69 -6.82 8.73
C TRP A 123 14.48 -6.79 7.79
N MET A 124 14.35 -5.72 7.01
CA MET A 124 13.28 -5.61 6.02
C MET A 124 13.38 -6.72 4.98
N GLY A 125 14.60 -7.06 4.55
CA GLY A 125 14.84 -8.18 3.64
C GLY A 125 14.31 -9.50 4.22
N ARG A 126 14.66 -9.84 5.47
CA ARG A 126 14.18 -11.04 6.16
C ARG A 126 12.66 -11.11 6.20
N LEU A 127 12.01 -10.00 6.56
CA LEU A 127 10.55 -9.96 6.68
C LEU A 127 9.85 -10.06 5.33
N LEU A 128 10.32 -9.33 4.31
CA LEU A 128 9.76 -9.45 2.95
C LEU A 128 10.04 -10.84 2.34
N GLY A 129 11.20 -11.45 2.61
CA GLY A 129 11.45 -12.84 2.24
C GLY A 129 10.42 -13.80 2.84
N ARG A 130 10.03 -13.61 4.12
CA ARG A 130 8.98 -14.40 4.78
C ARG A 130 7.59 -14.12 4.21
N ILE A 131 7.24 -12.84 3.99
CA ILE A 131 5.97 -12.43 3.36
C ILE A 131 5.84 -13.10 1.99
N HIS A 132 6.87 -13.02 1.16
CA HIS A 132 6.87 -13.58 -0.19
C HIS A 132 6.89 -15.11 -0.18
N ALA A 133 7.54 -15.74 0.79
CA ALA A 133 7.47 -17.21 0.99
C ALA A 133 6.04 -17.69 1.30
N ILE A 134 5.23 -16.89 1.99
CA ILE A 134 3.79 -17.14 2.15
C ILE A 134 3.04 -16.75 0.87
N GLY A 135 3.36 -15.58 0.28
CA GLY A 135 2.71 -15.05 -0.91
C GLY A 135 2.71 -16.01 -2.10
N ARG A 136 3.81 -16.78 -2.27
CA ARG A 136 3.94 -17.76 -3.38
C ARG A 136 3.08 -19.03 -3.25
N ARG A 137 2.45 -19.27 -2.09
CA ARG A 137 1.72 -20.51 -1.80
C ARG A 137 0.37 -20.60 -2.50
N SER A 138 -0.24 -19.47 -2.81
CA SER A 138 -1.51 -19.39 -3.51
C SER A 138 -1.58 -18.14 -4.40
N VAL A 139 -2.63 -18.04 -5.20
CA VAL A 139 -2.89 -16.93 -6.12
C VAL A 139 -4.20 -16.26 -5.77
N TYR A 140 -4.27 -14.95 -5.98
CA TYR A 140 -5.53 -14.21 -5.90
C TYR A 140 -6.43 -14.54 -7.10
N GLN A 141 -7.73 -14.57 -6.85
CA GLN A 141 -8.76 -14.78 -7.87
C GLN A 141 -9.49 -13.47 -8.19
N ALA A 142 -9.73 -12.64 -7.18
CA ALA A 142 -10.47 -11.38 -7.30
C ALA A 142 -9.54 -10.17 -7.37
N ARG A 143 -8.31 -10.25 -6.85
CA ARG A 143 -7.33 -9.16 -6.91
C ARG A 143 -6.54 -9.20 -8.21
N PRO A 144 -6.20 -8.00 -8.76
CA PRO A 144 -5.52 -7.91 -10.04
C PRO A 144 -4.06 -8.39 -9.97
N THR A 145 -3.52 -8.64 -11.15
CA THR A 145 -2.09 -8.79 -11.39
C THR A 145 -1.50 -7.44 -11.82
N LEU A 146 -0.29 -7.13 -11.33
CA LEU A 146 0.49 -6.01 -11.81
C LEU A 146 1.00 -6.36 -13.22
N ASP A 147 0.51 -5.64 -14.21
CA ASP A 147 0.91 -5.80 -15.60
C ASP A 147 0.94 -4.46 -16.36
N ILE A 148 1.50 -4.49 -17.56
CA ILE A 148 1.66 -3.31 -18.42
C ILE A 148 0.28 -2.73 -18.81
N VAL A 149 -0.76 -3.55 -18.93
CA VAL A 149 -2.09 -3.09 -19.32
C VAL A 149 -2.75 -2.35 -18.18
N ALA A 150 -2.77 -2.95 -16.98
CA ALA A 150 -3.44 -2.40 -15.81
C ALA A 150 -2.75 -1.15 -15.27
N PHE A 151 -1.40 -1.13 -15.29
CA PHE A 151 -0.59 -0.06 -14.70
C PHE A 151 -0.01 0.93 -15.70
N GLY A 152 0.01 0.61 -16.98
CA GLY A 152 0.55 1.45 -18.03
C GLY A 152 -0.48 1.90 -19.04
N ARG A 153 -1.01 0.99 -19.89
CA ARG A 153 -1.90 1.34 -21.01
C ARG A 153 -3.20 1.97 -20.55
N LYS A 154 -3.95 1.32 -19.66
CA LYS A 154 -5.20 1.88 -19.13
C LYS A 154 -5.05 3.22 -18.43
N PRO A 155 -4.02 3.45 -17.55
CA PRO A 155 -3.69 4.76 -17.04
C PRO A 155 -3.42 5.80 -18.12
N ARG A 156 -2.57 5.48 -19.08
CA ARG A 156 -2.21 6.35 -20.20
C ARG A 156 -3.45 6.76 -21.00
N ASP A 157 -4.29 5.80 -21.38
CA ASP A 157 -5.50 6.05 -22.18
C ASP A 157 -6.48 6.94 -21.40
N TYR A 158 -6.71 6.63 -20.12
CA TYR A 158 -7.55 7.44 -19.25
C TYR A 158 -7.06 8.90 -19.14
N LEU A 159 -5.74 9.13 -18.97
CA LEU A 159 -5.19 10.49 -18.89
C LEU A 159 -5.41 11.29 -20.18
N LEU A 160 -5.28 10.64 -21.33
CA LEU A 160 -5.55 11.28 -22.63
C LEU A 160 -7.03 11.61 -22.85
N GLU A 161 -7.93 10.83 -22.26
CA GLU A 161 -9.39 11.02 -22.35
C GLU A 161 -9.93 11.99 -21.30
N SER A 162 -9.16 12.23 -20.22
CA SER A 162 -9.62 12.98 -19.02
C SER A 162 -9.73 14.49 -19.21
N ASN A 163 -9.17 15.05 -20.29
CA ASN A 163 -9.03 16.50 -20.52
C ASN A 163 -8.25 17.24 -19.41
N LEU A 164 -7.44 16.53 -18.63
CA LEU A 164 -6.59 17.12 -17.59
C LEU A 164 -5.20 17.50 -18.10
N LEU A 165 -4.77 16.92 -19.22
CA LEU A 165 -3.51 17.31 -19.86
C LEU A 165 -3.67 18.67 -20.57
N PRO A 166 -2.74 19.62 -20.36
CA PRO A 166 -2.71 20.85 -21.16
C PRO A 166 -2.61 20.53 -22.65
N PRO A 167 -3.44 21.16 -23.52
CA PRO A 167 -3.46 20.84 -24.95
C PRO A 167 -2.12 21.02 -25.68
N ASP A 168 -1.30 21.95 -25.21
CA ASP A 168 0.05 22.22 -25.75
C ASP A 168 1.07 21.17 -25.35
N LEU A 169 0.88 20.47 -24.24
CA LEU A 169 1.75 19.40 -23.74
C LEU A 169 1.28 18.00 -24.15
N GLU A 170 0.00 17.81 -24.46
CA GLU A 170 -0.57 16.49 -24.78
C GLU A 170 0.19 15.72 -25.85
N PRO A 171 0.58 16.32 -27.01
CA PRO A 171 1.31 15.59 -28.04
C PRO A 171 2.69 15.08 -27.55
N ALA A 172 3.40 15.89 -26.76
CA ALA A 172 4.71 15.52 -26.22
C ALA A 172 4.57 14.46 -25.13
N TRP A 173 3.58 14.59 -24.25
CA TRP A 173 3.28 13.61 -23.22
C TRP A 173 2.87 12.26 -23.82
N ARG A 174 1.98 12.27 -24.82
CA ARG A 174 1.54 11.06 -25.53
C ARG A 174 2.73 10.31 -26.13
N ALA A 175 3.59 11.04 -26.84
CA ALA A 175 4.76 10.44 -27.51
C ALA A 175 5.72 9.79 -26.51
N ILE A 176 6.02 10.47 -25.38
CA ILE A 176 6.93 9.92 -24.38
C ILE A 176 6.30 8.78 -23.59
N ALA A 177 5.01 8.84 -23.29
CA ALA A 177 4.30 7.77 -22.62
C ALA A 177 4.27 6.49 -23.47
N ASP A 178 4.06 6.60 -24.79
CA ASP A 178 4.11 5.48 -25.71
C ASP A 178 5.52 4.88 -25.76
N GLN A 179 6.56 5.73 -25.87
CA GLN A 179 7.96 5.29 -25.87
C GLN A 179 8.32 4.60 -24.54
N ALA A 180 7.86 5.13 -23.41
CA ALA A 180 8.08 4.55 -22.09
C ALA A 180 7.41 3.18 -21.96
N LEU A 181 6.17 3.01 -22.42
CA LEU A 181 5.49 1.72 -22.44
C LEU A 181 6.15 0.68 -23.33
N ASP A 182 6.73 1.11 -24.46
CA ASP A 182 7.53 0.23 -25.31
C ASP A 182 8.85 -0.19 -24.64
N ALA A 183 9.48 0.70 -23.88
CA ALA A 183 10.67 0.36 -23.07
C ALA A 183 10.30 -0.61 -21.92
N VAL A 184 9.22 -0.33 -21.23
CA VAL A 184 8.68 -1.25 -20.19
C VAL A 184 8.44 -2.65 -20.76
N ARG A 185 7.78 -2.76 -21.92
CA ARG A 185 7.55 -4.06 -22.57
C ARG A 185 8.88 -4.79 -22.84
N ARG A 186 9.89 -4.10 -23.38
CA ARG A 186 11.21 -4.71 -23.61
C ARG A 186 11.87 -5.19 -22.33
N SER A 187 11.76 -4.44 -21.23
CA SER A 187 12.30 -4.86 -19.94
C SER A 187 11.63 -6.15 -19.42
N PHE A 188 10.30 -6.27 -19.56
CA PHE A 188 9.57 -7.50 -19.23
C PHE A 188 9.94 -8.66 -20.14
N ASP A 189 10.06 -8.43 -21.44
CA ASP A 189 10.48 -9.45 -22.42
C ASP A 189 11.90 -9.97 -22.10
N LEU A 190 12.82 -9.09 -21.70
CA LEU A 190 14.20 -9.44 -21.31
C LEU A 190 14.27 -10.17 -19.97
N ALA A 191 13.42 -9.81 -19.01
CA ALA A 191 13.32 -10.53 -17.74
C ALA A 191 12.73 -11.94 -17.94
N GLY A 192 11.92 -12.12 -18.98
CA GLY A 192 11.27 -13.38 -19.31
C GLY A 192 10.16 -13.74 -18.33
N ASP A 193 9.89 -15.04 -18.21
CA ASP A 193 8.86 -15.54 -17.29
C ASP A 193 9.37 -15.49 -15.85
N VAL A 194 9.07 -14.41 -15.14
CA VAL A 194 9.31 -14.23 -13.72
C VAL A 194 8.09 -14.64 -12.92
N ARG A 195 8.32 -15.20 -11.72
CA ARG A 195 7.24 -15.67 -10.88
C ARG A 195 6.43 -14.50 -10.32
N HIS A 196 5.10 -14.57 -10.45
CA HIS A 196 4.18 -13.70 -9.74
C HIS A 196 3.73 -14.35 -8.42
N LEU A 197 3.71 -13.56 -7.37
CA LEU A 197 3.27 -13.98 -6.05
C LEU A 197 2.37 -12.90 -5.44
N ARG A 198 1.67 -13.22 -4.35
CA ARG A 198 0.90 -12.22 -3.60
C ARG A 198 1.87 -11.28 -2.90
N LEU A 199 1.74 -10.00 -3.17
CA LEU A 199 2.60 -8.93 -2.69
C LEU A 199 1.89 -8.07 -1.64
N HIS A 200 2.66 -7.28 -0.89
CA HIS A 200 2.12 -6.10 -0.23
C HIS A 200 1.56 -5.11 -1.28
N GLY A 201 2.30 -4.91 -2.36
CA GLY A 201 1.90 -4.14 -3.54
C GLY A 201 2.24 -2.65 -3.48
N ASP A 202 2.36 -2.07 -2.28
CA ASP A 202 2.77 -0.67 -2.04
C ASP A 202 3.70 -0.57 -0.83
N CYS A 203 4.76 -1.41 -0.81
CA CYS A 203 5.69 -1.51 0.30
C CYS A 203 6.70 -0.34 0.29
N HIS A 204 6.36 0.74 0.97
CA HIS A 204 7.25 1.88 1.21
C HIS A 204 7.33 2.19 2.72
N ALA A 205 8.26 3.06 3.12
CA ALA A 205 8.50 3.40 4.54
C ALA A 205 7.21 3.80 5.29
N GLY A 206 6.29 4.52 4.64
CA GLY A 206 5.03 4.97 5.25
C GLY A 206 4.06 3.83 5.60
N ASN A 207 4.22 2.65 5.01
CA ASN A 207 3.41 1.46 5.27
C ASN A 207 4.11 0.45 6.20
N VAL A 208 5.21 0.88 6.85
CA VAL A 208 5.90 0.12 7.89
C VAL A 208 5.97 0.98 9.14
N LEU A 209 5.39 0.49 10.24
CA LEU A 209 5.43 1.15 11.54
C LEU A 209 6.50 0.50 12.39
N TRP A 210 7.60 1.19 12.62
CA TRP A 210 8.68 0.72 13.49
C TRP A 210 8.47 1.19 14.91
N THR A 211 8.42 0.24 15.85
CA THR A 211 8.41 0.53 17.27
C THR A 211 9.79 0.24 17.86
N GLU A 212 10.32 1.16 18.66
CA GLU A 212 11.54 0.90 19.43
C GLU A 212 11.22 -0.09 20.56
N GLU A 213 12.18 -0.96 20.90
CA GLU A 213 12.10 -1.70 22.16
C GLU A 213 12.03 -0.67 23.30
N VAL A 214 10.99 -0.76 24.13
CA VAL A 214 10.91 0.05 25.34
C VAL A 214 11.87 -0.59 26.37
N PRO A 215 13.02 0.01 26.65
CA PRO A 215 13.84 -0.47 27.75
C PRO A 215 13.12 -0.10 29.05
N ASP A 216 12.81 -1.10 29.87
CA ASP A 216 12.41 -1.00 31.26
C ASP A 216 10.92 -0.77 31.58
N GLU A 217 10.38 -1.78 32.29
CA GLU A 217 8.98 -1.89 32.77
C GLU A 217 8.57 -0.83 33.83
N LYS A 218 9.43 0.15 34.16
CA LYS A 218 9.15 1.02 35.31
C LYS A 218 8.39 2.31 34.99
N HIS A 219 8.24 2.72 33.73
CA HIS A 219 7.56 3.97 33.35
C HIS A 219 6.64 3.86 32.14
N ALA A 220 6.43 2.69 31.59
CA ALA A 220 5.46 2.49 30.52
C ALA A 220 4.06 2.41 31.13
N SER A 221 3.20 3.38 30.84
CA SER A 221 1.77 3.10 30.88
C SER A 221 1.53 1.83 30.08
N PRO A 222 0.79 0.83 30.59
CA PRO A 222 0.59 -0.42 29.88
C PRO A 222 0.06 -0.08 28.48
N PRO A 223 0.61 -0.71 27.39
CA PRO A 223 0.05 -0.51 26.08
C PRO A 223 -1.45 -0.77 26.19
N GLN A 224 -2.26 0.20 25.76
CA GLN A 224 -3.72 0.02 25.73
C GLN A 224 -3.98 -0.99 24.61
N VAL A 225 -3.90 -2.26 24.98
CA VAL A 225 -4.11 -3.38 24.06
C VAL A 225 -5.60 -3.54 23.88
N PHE A 226 -6.09 -3.27 22.70
CA PHE A 226 -7.43 -3.67 22.31
C PHE A 226 -7.53 -5.20 22.41
N LEU A 227 -8.33 -5.71 23.35
CA LEU A 227 -8.44 -7.14 23.62
C LEU A 227 -9.31 -7.89 22.61
N GLY A 228 -9.95 -7.19 21.67
CA GLY A 228 -10.92 -7.77 20.74
C GLY A 228 -12.21 -8.23 21.45
N PRO A 229 -13.17 -8.77 20.70
CA PRO A 229 -14.38 -9.33 21.27
C PRO A 229 -14.06 -10.52 22.20
N PRO A 230 -14.90 -10.82 23.21
CA PRO A 230 -14.69 -11.95 24.12
C PRO A 230 -14.48 -13.26 23.36
N GLY A 231 -13.33 -13.90 23.55
CA GLY A 231 -12.98 -15.16 22.87
C GLY A 231 -11.94 -15.01 21.73
N GLY A 232 -11.53 -13.78 21.37
CA GLY A 232 -10.44 -13.55 20.41
C GLY A 232 -9.07 -13.99 20.94
N ARG A 233 -8.25 -14.64 20.11
CA ARG A 233 -6.85 -14.93 20.46
C ARG A 233 -6.09 -13.63 20.60
N ARG A 234 -5.35 -13.47 21.69
CA ARG A 234 -4.41 -12.35 21.89
C ARG A 234 -3.36 -12.42 20.76
N SER A 235 -3.20 -11.35 20.00
CA SER A 235 -2.02 -11.19 19.18
C SER A 235 -0.80 -10.96 20.10
N ALA A 236 0.12 -11.91 20.12
CA ALA A 236 1.35 -11.81 20.91
C ALA A 236 2.32 -10.73 20.41
N ALA A 237 2.03 -10.10 19.26
CA ALA A 237 2.90 -9.12 18.60
C ALA A 237 2.98 -7.75 19.29
N ALA A 238 2.21 -7.51 20.37
CA ALA A 238 2.14 -6.19 21.02
C ALA A 238 3.28 -5.88 22.00
N ALA A 239 4.25 -6.78 22.20
CA ALA A 239 5.26 -6.64 23.26
C ALA A 239 6.73 -6.59 22.80
N SER A 240 7.02 -6.76 21.51
CA SER A 240 8.37 -6.65 20.98
C SER A 240 8.53 -5.45 20.07
N GLY A 241 9.58 -4.64 20.25
CA GLY A 241 9.97 -3.62 19.28
C GLY A 241 10.18 -4.23 17.89
N GLY A 242 10.11 -3.42 16.85
CA GLY A 242 10.33 -3.86 15.47
C GLY A 242 9.29 -3.34 14.49
N PRO A 243 9.40 -3.74 13.21
CA PRO A 243 8.50 -3.29 12.17
C PRO A 243 7.15 -4.02 12.21
N HIS A 244 6.09 -3.29 11.85
CA HIS A 244 4.75 -3.80 11.62
C HIS A 244 4.28 -3.32 10.24
N PHE A 245 3.92 -4.26 9.37
CA PHE A 245 3.38 -3.94 8.05
C PHE A 245 1.90 -3.59 8.15
N VAL A 246 1.53 -2.48 7.52
CA VAL A 246 0.16 -1.96 7.48
C VAL A 246 -0.25 -1.68 6.04
N ASP A 247 -1.56 -1.54 5.83
CA ASP A 247 -2.17 -1.11 4.56
C ASP A 247 -1.85 -1.99 3.34
N PHE A 248 -2.31 -3.23 3.40
CA PHE A 248 -2.27 -4.18 2.29
C PHE A 248 -3.34 -3.91 1.20
N ASP A 249 -3.97 -2.73 1.21
CA ASP A 249 -5.06 -2.37 0.29
C ASP A 249 -4.66 -2.48 -1.19
N ASP A 250 -3.39 -2.30 -1.50
CA ASP A 250 -2.82 -2.45 -2.83
C ASP A 250 -2.20 -3.83 -3.10
N SER A 251 -2.41 -4.79 -2.20
CA SER A 251 -1.97 -6.18 -2.37
C SER A 251 -2.50 -6.77 -3.69
N ARG A 252 -1.63 -7.44 -4.43
CA ARG A 252 -1.89 -7.99 -5.77
C ARG A 252 -0.91 -9.08 -6.15
N MET A 253 -1.13 -9.73 -7.30
CA MET A 253 -0.13 -10.59 -7.90
C MET A 253 0.94 -9.76 -8.61
N GLY A 254 2.21 -10.10 -8.46
CA GLY A 254 3.31 -9.44 -9.17
C GLY A 254 4.68 -10.03 -8.87
N PRO A 255 5.75 -9.53 -9.50
CA PRO A 255 7.11 -9.93 -9.24
C PRO A 255 7.58 -9.43 -7.86
N ALA A 256 8.42 -10.21 -7.17
CA ALA A 256 8.88 -9.90 -5.82
C ALA A 256 9.55 -8.52 -5.70
N VAL A 257 10.27 -8.10 -6.74
CA VAL A 257 10.98 -6.81 -6.78
C VAL A 257 10.05 -5.61 -6.61
N GLN A 258 8.74 -5.75 -6.86
CA GLN A 258 7.76 -4.67 -6.65
C GLN A 258 7.73 -4.18 -5.20
N ASP A 259 7.87 -5.06 -4.23
CA ASP A 259 7.85 -4.68 -2.82
C ASP A 259 9.23 -4.23 -2.28
N MET A 260 10.26 -4.22 -3.13
CA MET A 260 11.63 -3.92 -2.73
C MET A 260 12.11 -2.54 -3.17
N TRP A 261 11.87 -2.18 -4.45
CA TRP A 261 12.54 -1.04 -5.08
C TRP A 261 12.19 0.30 -4.43
N MET A 262 11.02 0.43 -3.80
CA MET A 262 10.61 1.65 -3.09
C MET A 262 11.33 1.88 -1.75
N LEU A 263 12.11 0.91 -1.29
CA LEU A 263 12.90 1.00 -0.06
C LEU A 263 14.30 1.57 -0.30
N PHE A 264 14.73 1.71 -1.57
CA PHE A 264 16.07 2.13 -1.93
C PHE A 264 16.06 3.57 -2.44
N SER A 265 17.03 4.36 -1.99
CA SER A 265 17.16 5.78 -2.35
C SER A 265 18.63 6.21 -2.43
N GLY A 266 18.88 7.35 -3.10
CA GLY A 266 20.21 7.90 -3.31
C GLY A 266 20.72 7.67 -4.73
N ASP A 267 22.04 7.75 -4.91
CA ASP A 267 22.69 7.46 -6.20
C ASP A 267 22.72 5.95 -6.52
N ALA A 268 23.13 5.59 -7.72
CA ALA A 268 23.16 4.20 -8.20
C ALA A 268 24.00 3.29 -7.30
N ASP A 269 25.15 3.77 -6.80
CA ASP A 269 26.03 3.00 -5.93
C ASP A 269 25.43 2.81 -4.54
N ALA A 270 24.79 3.84 -4.00
CA ALA A 270 24.07 3.75 -2.72
C ALA A 270 22.92 2.75 -2.83
N MET A 271 22.09 2.86 -3.85
CA MET A 271 20.99 1.93 -4.10
C MET A 271 21.48 0.49 -4.32
N ALA A 272 22.61 0.30 -5.00
CA ALA A 272 23.21 -1.02 -5.19
C ALA A 272 23.65 -1.65 -3.85
N ARG A 273 24.28 -0.86 -2.98
CA ARG A 273 24.67 -1.32 -1.62
C ARG A 273 23.44 -1.62 -0.77
N GLN A 274 22.43 -0.77 -0.76
CA GLN A 274 21.17 -0.98 -0.03
C GLN A 274 20.48 -2.26 -0.50
N ARG A 275 20.37 -2.46 -1.81
CA ARG A 275 19.80 -3.66 -2.42
C ARG A 275 20.56 -4.93 -2.00
N GLN A 276 21.89 -4.88 -1.99
CA GLN A 276 22.68 -6.05 -1.56
C GLN A 276 22.38 -6.40 -0.10
N ARG A 277 22.38 -5.42 0.79
CA ARG A 277 22.06 -5.65 2.21
C ARG A 277 20.66 -6.20 2.43
N PHE A 278 19.70 -5.66 1.69
CA PHE A 278 18.32 -6.17 1.70
C PHE A 278 18.27 -7.64 1.26
N LEU A 279 18.94 -7.98 0.17
CA LEU A 279 18.97 -9.33 -0.38
C LEU A 279 19.70 -10.32 0.54
N ASP A 280 20.74 -9.90 1.27
CA ASP A 280 21.40 -10.71 2.29
C ASP A 280 20.39 -11.19 3.36
N GLY A 281 19.43 -10.35 3.72
CA GLY A 281 18.32 -10.73 4.61
C GLY A 281 17.25 -11.57 3.92
N TYR A 282 16.82 -11.16 2.74
CA TYR A 282 15.73 -11.79 1.99
C TYR A 282 16.02 -13.26 1.65
N GLU A 283 17.22 -13.53 1.18
CA GLU A 283 17.64 -14.86 0.73
C GLU A 283 17.84 -15.87 1.88
N GLN A 284 17.74 -15.44 3.14
CA GLN A 284 17.63 -16.35 4.27
C GLN A 284 16.30 -17.12 4.32
N PHE A 285 15.25 -16.60 3.64
CA PHE A 285 13.90 -17.17 3.67
C PHE A 285 13.35 -17.53 2.29
N MET A 286 13.80 -16.86 1.23
CA MET A 286 13.34 -17.10 -0.13
C MET A 286 14.41 -16.69 -1.15
N ASP A 287 14.72 -17.59 -2.08
CA ASP A 287 15.60 -17.27 -3.21
C ASP A 287 15.01 -16.14 -4.04
N PHE A 288 15.86 -15.17 -4.40
CA PHE A 288 15.46 -14.06 -5.25
C PHE A 288 15.88 -14.28 -6.70
N ASP A 289 14.94 -14.14 -7.63
CA ASP A 289 15.24 -14.21 -9.06
C ASP A 289 15.89 -12.90 -9.54
N ARG A 290 17.20 -12.93 -9.73
CA ARG A 290 17.99 -11.75 -10.17
C ARG A 290 17.51 -11.14 -11.49
N ARG A 291 16.77 -11.87 -12.32
CA ARG A 291 16.19 -11.34 -13.56
C ARG A 291 15.17 -10.25 -13.28
N GLU A 292 14.51 -10.29 -12.12
CA GLU A 292 13.54 -9.27 -11.70
C GLU A 292 14.18 -7.89 -11.48
N LEU A 293 15.50 -7.80 -11.24
CA LEU A 293 16.19 -6.51 -11.10
C LEU A 293 16.06 -5.62 -12.33
N ARG A 294 15.92 -6.23 -13.52
CA ARG A 294 15.67 -5.50 -14.77
C ARG A 294 14.30 -4.82 -14.81
N LEU A 295 13.39 -5.20 -13.92
CA LEU A 295 12.04 -4.66 -13.85
C LEU A 295 11.95 -3.40 -12.99
N ILE A 296 12.99 -3.01 -12.24
CA ILE A 296 12.92 -1.89 -11.30
C ILE A 296 12.46 -0.61 -12.01
N GLU A 297 13.16 -0.20 -13.07
CA GLU A 297 12.83 1.04 -13.79
C GLU A 297 11.52 0.91 -14.59
N ALA A 298 11.21 -0.28 -15.08
CA ALA A 298 9.92 -0.56 -15.71
C ALA A 298 8.76 -0.42 -14.72
N LEU A 299 8.89 -0.95 -13.49
CA LEU A 299 7.87 -0.84 -12.44
C LEU A 299 7.73 0.61 -11.95
N ARG A 300 8.85 1.35 -11.83
CA ARG A 300 8.85 2.78 -11.51
C ARG A 300 8.09 3.58 -12.58
N THR A 301 8.36 3.31 -13.85
CA THR A 301 7.65 3.91 -14.98
C THR A 301 6.14 3.62 -14.93
N LEU A 302 5.76 2.38 -14.71
CA LEU A 302 4.36 1.99 -14.54
C LEU A 302 3.71 2.70 -13.36
N ARG A 303 4.42 2.86 -12.24
CA ARG A 303 3.93 3.62 -11.07
C ARG A 303 3.70 5.09 -11.40
N LEU A 304 4.58 5.75 -12.15
CA LEU A 304 4.40 7.15 -12.57
C LEU A 304 3.10 7.35 -13.36
N LEU A 305 2.87 6.50 -14.37
CA LEU A 305 1.64 6.54 -15.17
C LEU A 305 0.40 6.23 -14.33
N HIS A 306 0.47 5.17 -13.52
CA HIS A 306 -0.63 4.74 -12.65
C HIS A 306 -0.99 5.80 -11.62
N TYR A 307 0.00 6.42 -10.98
CA TYR A 307 -0.19 7.42 -9.94
C TYR A 307 -0.86 8.68 -10.48
N SER A 308 -0.42 9.19 -11.64
CA SER A 308 -1.09 10.32 -12.30
C SER A 308 -2.55 10.02 -12.63
N ALA A 309 -2.83 8.84 -13.15
CA ALA A 309 -4.20 8.42 -13.45
C ALA A 309 -5.02 8.12 -12.18
N TRP A 310 -4.38 7.66 -11.10
CA TRP A 310 -5.01 7.44 -9.81
C TRP A 310 -5.51 8.76 -9.21
N ILE A 311 -4.71 9.83 -9.23
CA ILE A 311 -5.14 11.18 -8.81
C ILE A 311 -6.25 11.69 -9.74
N ALA A 312 -6.05 11.59 -11.05
CA ALA A 312 -6.98 12.10 -12.06
C ALA A 312 -8.39 11.51 -11.94
N ARG A 313 -8.48 10.19 -11.70
CA ARG A 313 -9.79 9.50 -11.53
C ARG A 313 -10.55 9.93 -10.29
N ARG A 314 -9.90 10.59 -9.36
CA ARG A 314 -10.46 11.01 -8.06
C ARG A 314 -10.52 12.52 -7.90
N TRP A 315 -10.23 13.24 -8.97
CA TRP A 315 -10.12 14.71 -8.93
C TRP A 315 -11.42 15.40 -8.50
N ASP A 316 -12.58 14.74 -8.70
CA ASP A 316 -13.89 15.22 -8.23
C ASP A 316 -14.13 15.01 -6.72
N ASP A 317 -13.31 14.21 -6.04
CA ASP A 317 -13.35 14.07 -4.58
C ASP A 317 -12.59 15.23 -3.94
N PRO A 318 -13.23 16.12 -3.14
CA PRO A 318 -12.59 17.32 -2.58
C PRO A 318 -11.31 17.06 -1.79
N ALA A 319 -11.12 15.84 -1.25
CA ALA A 319 -9.91 15.48 -0.54
C ALA A 319 -8.68 15.44 -1.48
N PHE A 320 -8.86 15.14 -2.78
CA PHE A 320 -7.75 15.04 -3.72
C PHE A 320 -7.18 16.39 -4.13
N PRO A 321 -7.96 17.39 -4.60
CA PRO A 321 -7.42 18.74 -4.84
C PRO A 321 -6.79 19.37 -3.59
N ALA A 322 -7.33 19.09 -2.40
CA ALA A 322 -6.77 19.61 -1.16
C ALA A 322 -5.41 18.95 -0.80
N ALA A 323 -5.27 17.66 -1.05
CA ALA A 323 -4.05 16.91 -0.76
C ALA A 323 -2.96 17.06 -1.84
N PHE A 324 -3.37 17.23 -3.10
CA PHE A 324 -2.49 17.28 -4.28
C PHE A 324 -2.67 18.61 -5.04
N PRO A 325 -2.48 19.79 -4.40
CA PRO A 325 -2.75 21.10 -5.02
C PRO A 325 -1.84 21.41 -6.22
N TRP A 326 -0.72 20.70 -6.34
CA TRP A 326 0.23 20.80 -7.44
C TRP A 326 -0.19 19.98 -8.69
N PHE A 327 -1.09 19.01 -8.53
CA PHE A 327 -1.58 18.20 -9.64
C PHE A 327 -2.39 19.07 -10.64
N ASN A 328 -2.39 18.68 -11.90
CA ASN A 328 -3.04 19.39 -13.01
C ASN A 328 -2.49 20.79 -13.30
N SER A 329 -1.30 21.15 -12.78
CA SER A 329 -0.58 22.35 -13.20
C SER A 329 0.25 22.07 -14.46
N GLN A 330 0.52 23.13 -15.25
CA GLN A 330 1.42 23.08 -16.40
C GLN A 330 2.79 22.47 -16.02
N ARG A 331 3.33 22.89 -14.86
CA ARG A 331 4.60 22.42 -14.34
C ARG A 331 4.59 20.93 -14.05
N TYR A 332 3.54 20.44 -13.40
CA TYR A 332 3.42 19.02 -13.10
C TYR A 332 3.54 18.14 -14.37
N TRP A 333 2.84 18.51 -15.44
CA TRP A 333 2.87 17.75 -16.68
C TRP A 333 4.20 17.88 -17.42
N GLN A 334 4.88 19.03 -17.31
CA GLN A 334 6.26 19.18 -17.81
C GLN A 334 7.24 18.28 -17.07
N ASP A 335 7.16 18.25 -15.74
CA ASP A 335 7.99 17.40 -14.88
C ASP A 335 7.71 15.91 -15.20
N CYS A 336 6.45 15.49 -15.36
CA CYS A 336 6.10 14.12 -15.79
C CYS A 336 6.74 13.73 -17.14
N ILE A 337 6.77 14.65 -18.13
CA ILE A 337 7.43 14.38 -19.41
C ILE A 337 8.94 14.17 -19.21
N LEU A 338 9.58 14.96 -18.36
CA LEU A 338 11.02 14.84 -18.07
C LEU A 338 11.31 13.52 -17.33
N GLU A 339 10.54 13.18 -16.31
CA GLU A 339 10.68 11.93 -15.57
C GLU A 339 10.50 10.70 -16.47
N LEU A 340 9.49 10.69 -17.34
CA LEU A 340 9.30 9.61 -18.31
C LEU A 340 10.47 9.48 -19.29
N ARG A 341 11.10 10.60 -19.72
CA ARG A 341 12.30 10.58 -20.57
C ARG A 341 13.50 9.99 -19.85
N GLU A 342 13.69 10.36 -18.59
CA GLU A 342 14.74 9.80 -17.75
C GLU A 342 14.56 8.29 -17.59
N GLN A 343 13.34 7.84 -17.30
CA GLN A 343 13.02 6.43 -17.15
C GLN A 343 13.28 5.63 -18.45
N VAL A 344 12.96 6.21 -19.62
CA VAL A 344 13.30 5.58 -20.91
C VAL A 344 14.80 5.41 -21.06
N GLY A 345 15.61 6.42 -20.68
CA GLY A 345 17.08 6.34 -20.69
C GLY A 345 17.58 5.22 -19.79
N LEU A 346 17.14 5.19 -18.52
CA LEU A 346 17.56 4.19 -17.54
C LEU A 346 17.21 2.74 -17.96
N MET A 347 16.04 2.54 -18.58
CA MET A 347 15.67 1.21 -19.13
C MET A 347 16.46 0.80 -20.37
N GLN A 348 17.16 1.70 -21.03
CA GLN A 348 18.02 1.40 -22.19
C GLN A 348 19.45 1.09 -21.79
N GLU A 349 19.89 1.58 -20.65
CA GLU A 349 21.25 1.38 -20.11
C GLU A 349 21.38 0.06 -19.30
N GLY A 350 20.29 -0.49 -18.78
CA GLY A 350 20.21 -1.70 -17.93
C GLY A 350 19.77 -2.92 -18.71
#